data_b72e286bc73c4d745eee69af099558eb
#
_entry.id   b72e286bc73c4d745eee69af099558eb
#
_cell.length_a   1.000
_cell.length_b   1.000
_cell.length_c   1.000
_cell.angle_alpha   90.00
_cell.angle_beta   90.00
_cell.angle_gamma   90.00
#
_symmetry.space_group_name_H-M   'P 1'
#
loop_
_entity.id
_entity.type
_entity.pdbx_description
1 polymer ?
#
loop_
_entity_poly.entity_id
_entity_poly.type
_entity_poly.pdbx_seq_one_letter_code
_entity_poly.pdbx_strand_id
1 'polypeptide(L)'
;MEGASTSTGAFVGVAEKGIVGKAYLITSFNQFVNTFGSYMNDSYLAYAVRHFFQNGGSRCYVTRTCHYTDGSSDAVKATGEIMDGATESATAITVNATSEGTWGNGIEFNVTQVNDVDNDEFEVEI
;
A
#
# COMPACT_ATOMS: atom_id res chain seq x y z
N MET A 1 -27.70 21.91 -24.81
CA MET A 1 -26.88 20.67 -24.69
C MET A 1 -25.96 20.91 -23.51
N GLU A 2 -26.22 20.28 -22.38
CA GLU A 2 -25.23 20.26 -21.28
C GLU A 2 -24.05 19.41 -21.77
N GLY A 3 -22.86 20.00 -21.84
CA GLY A 3 -21.64 19.29 -22.16
C GLY A 3 -21.41 18.20 -21.12
N ALA A 4 -21.20 16.96 -21.54
CA ALA A 4 -20.77 15.91 -20.64
C ALA A 4 -19.54 16.40 -19.88
N SER A 5 -19.56 16.29 -18.54
CA SER A 5 -18.43 16.67 -17.69
C SER A 5 -17.22 15.81 -18.08
N THR A 6 -16.29 16.38 -18.81
CA THR A 6 -15.02 15.74 -19.22
C THR A 6 -13.98 15.74 -18.10
N SER A 7 -14.38 16.10 -16.87
CA SER A 7 -13.48 16.22 -15.72
C SER A 7 -13.22 14.90 -14.97
N THR A 8 -13.56 13.76 -15.56
CA THR A 8 -13.27 12.43 -15.02
C THR A 8 -12.14 11.79 -15.83
N GLY A 9 -11.00 11.56 -15.19
CA GLY A 9 -9.85 10.87 -15.78
C GLY A 9 -9.81 9.39 -15.43
N ALA A 10 -9.01 8.61 -16.17
CA ALA A 10 -8.64 7.24 -15.81
C ALA A 10 -7.14 7.06 -15.99
N PHE A 11 -6.46 6.50 -14.97
CA PHE A 11 -5.03 6.32 -14.95
C PHE A 11 -4.70 4.87 -14.55
N VAL A 12 -3.78 4.27 -15.26
CA VAL A 12 -3.24 2.93 -14.97
C VAL A 12 -1.73 3.03 -14.92
N GLY A 13 -1.10 2.49 -13.90
CA GLY A 13 0.36 2.53 -13.80
C GLY A 13 0.90 1.95 -12.51
N VAL A 14 2.21 1.98 -12.39
CA VAL A 14 2.94 1.53 -11.21
C VAL A 14 2.85 2.59 -10.12
N ALA A 15 2.62 2.16 -8.89
CA ALA A 15 2.60 3.01 -7.70
C ALA A 15 3.32 2.32 -6.54
N GLU A 16 3.71 3.09 -5.53
CA GLU A 16 4.47 2.62 -4.38
C GLU A 16 3.71 1.57 -3.57
N LYS A 17 2.43 1.81 -3.33
CA LYS A 17 1.55 0.96 -2.52
C LYS A 17 0.12 0.91 -3.08
N GLY A 18 -0.77 0.18 -2.43
CA GLY A 18 -2.18 0.05 -2.80
C GLY A 18 -2.49 -1.26 -3.52
N ILE A 19 -3.75 -1.68 -3.47
CA ILE A 19 -4.20 -2.97 -4.04
C ILE A 19 -4.05 -2.95 -5.56
N VAL A 20 -3.41 -3.97 -6.10
CA VAL A 20 -3.19 -4.12 -7.54
C VAL A 20 -4.45 -4.56 -8.26
N GLY A 21 -4.64 -4.05 -9.48
CA GLY A 21 -5.74 -4.44 -10.36
C GLY A 21 -7.12 -3.90 -9.97
N LYS A 22 -7.25 -3.17 -8.86
CA LYS A 22 -8.50 -2.57 -8.42
C LYS A 22 -8.54 -1.07 -8.77
N ALA A 23 -9.63 -0.63 -9.39
CA ALA A 23 -9.86 0.78 -9.68
C ALA A 23 -10.38 1.51 -8.43
N TYR A 24 -9.71 2.60 -8.05
CA TYR A 24 -10.10 3.48 -6.95
C TYR A 24 -10.53 4.83 -7.47
N LEU A 25 -11.65 5.34 -6.97
CA LEU A 25 -12.08 6.71 -7.23
C LEU A 25 -11.25 7.66 -6.37
N ILE A 26 -10.57 8.58 -7.01
CA ILE A 26 -9.70 9.60 -6.40
C ILE A 26 -10.27 10.98 -6.74
N THR A 27 -10.46 11.81 -5.73
CA THR A 27 -11.03 13.16 -5.85
C THR A 27 -10.04 14.28 -5.48
N SER A 28 -8.84 13.91 -5.03
CA SER A 28 -7.75 14.86 -4.77
C SER A 28 -6.39 14.18 -4.84
N PHE A 29 -5.33 14.96 -5.10
CA PHE A 29 -3.98 14.43 -5.10
C PHE A 29 -3.54 13.91 -3.71
N ASN A 30 -4.00 14.53 -2.61
CA ASN A 30 -3.73 14.03 -1.26
C ASN A 30 -4.34 12.65 -1.02
N GLN A 31 -5.56 12.42 -1.51
CA GLN A 31 -6.17 11.08 -1.45
C GLN A 31 -5.38 10.06 -2.27
N PHE A 32 -4.85 10.46 -3.43
CA PHE A 32 -3.95 9.61 -4.23
C PHE A 32 -2.71 9.21 -3.42
N VAL A 33 -2.02 10.18 -2.80
CA VAL A 33 -0.81 9.92 -2.01
C VAL A 33 -1.10 8.97 -0.83
N ASN A 34 -2.21 9.16 -0.14
CA ASN A 34 -2.59 8.29 0.97
C ASN A 34 -2.85 6.84 0.52
N THR A 35 -3.44 6.66 -0.68
CA THR A 35 -3.83 5.35 -1.21
C THR A 35 -2.69 4.63 -1.93
N PHE A 36 -1.93 5.36 -2.76
CA PHE A 36 -0.98 4.81 -3.71
C PHE A 36 0.48 5.18 -3.44
N GLY A 37 0.73 6.06 -2.48
CA GLY A 37 2.05 6.59 -2.19
C GLY A 37 2.39 7.82 -3.01
N SER A 38 3.66 8.22 -2.96
CA SER A 38 4.16 9.46 -3.54
C SER A 38 4.80 9.22 -4.91
N TYR A 39 5.72 10.11 -5.28
CA TYR A 39 6.48 10.04 -6.52
C TYR A 39 7.50 8.90 -6.48
N MET A 40 7.62 8.21 -7.61
CA MET A 40 8.62 7.16 -7.83
C MET A 40 9.49 7.51 -9.03
N ASN A 41 10.75 7.07 -9.00
CA ASN A 41 11.68 7.30 -10.12
C ASN A 41 11.25 6.55 -11.39
N ASP A 42 10.60 5.40 -11.21
CA ASP A 42 10.26 4.47 -12.30
C ASP A 42 8.78 4.59 -12.73
N SER A 43 8.06 5.61 -12.26
CA SER A 43 6.64 5.79 -12.61
C SER A 43 6.25 7.26 -12.75
N TYR A 44 5.51 7.54 -13.83
CA TYR A 44 4.91 8.85 -14.06
C TYR A 44 3.48 8.97 -13.51
N LEU A 45 2.93 7.91 -12.88
CA LEU A 45 1.53 7.90 -12.46
C LEU A 45 1.20 9.04 -11.49
N ALA A 46 1.99 9.25 -10.45
CA ALA A 46 1.78 10.33 -9.48
C ALA A 46 1.85 11.73 -10.13
N TYR A 47 2.79 11.92 -11.06
CA TYR A 47 2.91 13.17 -11.82
C TYR A 47 1.68 13.42 -12.68
N ALA A 48 1.22 12.41 -13.42
CA ALA A 48 0.04 12.52 -14.28
C ALA A 48 -1.23 12.86 -13.47
N VAL A 49 -1.46 12.17 -12.36
CA VAL A 49 -2.60 12.42 -11.48
C VAL A 49 -2.53 13.82 -10.85
N ARG A 50 -1.34 14.26 -10.42
CA ARG A 50 -1.16 15.62 -9.91
C ARG A 50 -1.48 16.67 -10.97
N HIS A 51 -0.92 16.53 -12.18
CA HIS A 51 -1.17 17.45 -13.29
C HIS A 51 -2.64 17.50 -13.67
N PHE A 52 -3.33 16.34 -13.64
CA PHE A 52 -4.77 16.29 -13.88
C PHE A 52 -5.55 17.20 -12.92
N PHE A 53 -5.31 17.08 -11.60
CA PHE A 53 -5.98 17.93 -10.61
C PHE A 53 -5.57 19.39 -10.70
N GLN A 54 -4.30 19.68 -10.98
CA GLN A 54 -3.81 21.06 -11.17
C GLN A 54 -4.43 21.77 -12.38
N ASN A 55 -4.82 21.01 -13.40
CA ASN A 55 -5.47 21.54 -14.61
C ASN A 55 -7.00 21.49 -14.56
N GLY A 56 -7.60 21.39 -13.36
CA GLY A 56 -9.04 21.48 -13.16
C GLY A 56 -9.79 20.15 -13.26
N GLY A 57 -9.08 19.02 -13.29
CA GLY A 57 -9.70 17.71 -13.13
C GLY A 57 -10.38 17.59 -11.76
N SER A 58 -11.58 17.03 -11.70
CA SER A 58 -12.35 16.94 -10.46
C SER A 58 -12.32 15.56 -9.81
N ARG A 59 -12.19 14.50 -10.61
CA ARG A 59 -12.14 13.12 -10.15
C ARG A 59 -11.48 12.22 -11.18
N CYS A 60 -10.83 11.17 -10.73
CA CYS A 60 -10.27 10.15 -11.62
C CYS A 60 -10.37 8.76 -11.00
N TYR A 61 -10.35 7.75 -11.85
CA TYR A 61 -10.14 6.38 -11.43
C TYR A 61 -8.67 6.03 -11.63
N VAL A 62 -8.07 5.45 -10.59
CA VAL A 62 -6.68 5.01 -10.62
C VAL A 62 -6.62 3.52 -10.37
N THR A 63 -5.90 2.81 -11.22
CA THR A 63 -5.62 1.38 -11.07
C THR A 63 -4.12 1.17 -11.01
N ARG A 64 -3.65 0.59 -9.91
CA ARG A 64 -2.26 0.20 -9.76
C ARG A 64 -1.96 -1.09 -10.50
N THR A 65 -0.80 -1.13 -11.14
CA THR A 65 -0.19 -2.34 -11.69
C THR A 65 1.14 -2.61 -11.00
N CYS A 66 1.60 -3.85 -11.00
CA CYS A 66 2.94 -4.24 -10.59
C CYS A 66 3.43 -5.41 -11.46
N HIS A 67 4.64 -5.85 -11.25
CA HIS A 67 5.27 -6.89 -12.05
C HIS A 67 4.85 -8.29 -11.58
N TYR A 68 4.29 -9.10 -12.48
CA TYR A 68 3.83 -10.49 -12.23
C TYR A 68 4.17 -11.42 -13.41
N THR A 69 5.30 -11.22 -14.11
CA THR A 69 5.43 -11.82 -15.44
C THR A 69 6.31 -13.05 -15.55
N ASP A 70 7.11 -13.38 -14.54
CA ASP A 70 8.08 -14.47 -14.70
C ASP A 70 8.15 -15.46 -13.53
N GLY A 71 7.36 -15.28 -12.49
CA GLY A 71 7.32 -16.17 -11.31
C GLY A 71 8.60 -16.20 -10.47
N SER A 72 9.65 -15.53 -10.91
CA SER A 72 10.94 -15.48 -10.21
C SER A 72 11.27 -14.10 -9.65
N SER A 73 10.67 -13.06 -10.22
CA SER A 73 10.81 -11.66 -9.79
C SER A 73 9.48 -10.94 -9.60
N ASP A 74 8.42 -11.68 -9.37
CA ASP A 74 7.10 -11.12 -9.10
C ASP A 74 7.12 -10.22 -7.87
N ALA A 75 6.32 -9.16 -7.93
CA ALA A 75 6.14 -8.29 -6.78
C ALA A 75 5.46 -9.06 -5.64
N VAL A 76 6.08 -9.02 -4.46
CA VAL A 76 5.60 -9.72 -3.26
C VAL A 76 5.27 -8.72 -2.15
N LYS A 77 4.44 -9.17 -1.21
CA LYS A 77 4.15 -8.44 0.01
C LYS A 77 5.29 -8.64 1.01
N ALA A 78 5.65 -7.60 1.73
CA ALA A 78 6.53 -7.76 2.88
C ALA A 78 5.83 -8.61 3.95
N THR A 79 6.60 -9.51 4.55
CA THR A 79 6.14 -10.42 5.60
C THR A 79 7.12 -10.37 6.76
N GLY A 80 6.60 -10.27 7.97
CA GLY A 80 7.37 -10.39 9.20
C GLY A 80 6.77 -11.47 10.11
N GLU A 81 7.61 -12.13 10.88
CA GLU A 81 7.21 -13.22 11.77
C GLU A 81 7.64 -12.91 13.21
N ILE A 82 6.77 -13.23 14.14
CA ILE A 82 7.04 -13.20 15.58
C ILE A 82 7.10 -14.64 16.05
N MET A 83 8.22 -14.99 16.68
CA MET A 83 8.45 -16.33 17.22
C MET A 83 7.90 -16.42 18.65
N ASP A 84 7.50 -17.60 19.06
CA ASP A 84 6.93 -17.89 20.40
C ASP A 84 7.94 -17.87 21.55
N GLY A 85 9.24 -17.77 21.24
CA GLY A 85 10.31 -17.75 22.26
C GLY A 85 10.57 -19.10 22.92
N ALA A 86 9.93 -20.19 22.47
CA ALA A 86 10.18 -21.53 22.99
C ALA A 86 11.54 -22.10 22.51
N THR A 87 12.00 -23.18 23.15
CA THR A 87 13.30 -23.82 22.84
C THR A 87 13.33 -24.38 21.40
N GLU A 88 12.17 -24.84 20.88
CA GLU A 88 11.92 -25.11 19.48
C GLU A 88 11.01 -24.01 18.95
N SER A 89 11.62 -22.88 18.56
CA SER A 89 10.94 -21.66 18.17
C SER A 89 10.00 -21.90 17.01
N ALA A 90 8.71 -21.66 17.20
CA ALA A 90 7.69 -21.70 16.16
C ALA A 90 7.17 -20.28 15.87
N THR A 91 6.68 -20.05 14.65
CA THR A 91 6.04 -18.80 14.30
C THR A 91 4.71 -18.67 15.03
N ALA A 92 4.62 -17.71 15.96
CA ALA A 92 3.40 -17.42 16.70
C ALA A 92 2.46 -16.50 15.93
N ILE A 93 3.00 -15.45 15.30
CA ILE A 93 2.23 -14.47 14.53
C ILE A 93 2.95 -14.15 13.23
N THR A 94 2.21 -14.15 12.12
CA THR A 94 2.69 -13.67 10.83
C THR A 94 2.00 -12.35 10.47
N VAL A 95 2.78 -11.30 10.23
CA VAL A 95 2.30 -9.98 9.80
C VAL A 95 2.61 -9.80 8.33
N ASN A 96 1.60 -9.53 7.52
CA ASN A 96 1.75 -9.30 6.09
C ASN A 96 1.36 -7.87 5.71
N ALA A 97 2.15 -7.23 4.86
CA ALA A 97 1.77 -5.97 4.24
C ALA A 97 0.47 -6.14 3.44
N THR A 98 -0.36 -5.11 3.41
CA THR A 98 -1.67 -5.16 2.71
C THR A 98 -1.54 -5.22 1.19
N SER A 99 -0.41 -4.76 0.66
CA SER A 99 -0.12 -4.79 -0.79
C SER A 99 1.35 -5.02 -1.06
N GLU A 100 1.66 -5.44 -2.27
CA GLU A 100 3.01 -5.68 -2.76
C GLU A 100 3.83 -4.37 -2.81
N GLY A 101 5.14 -4.49 -2.67
CA GLY A 101 6.10 -3.39 -2.83
C GLY A 101 7.05 -3.23 -1.65
N THR A 102 8.13 -2.52 -1.90
CA THR A 102 9.22 -2.30 -0.92
C THR A 102 8.82 -1.40 0.24
N TRP A 103 7.70 -0.68 0.14
CA TRP A 103 7.18 0.19 1.20
C TRP A 103 6.94 -0.57 2.51
N GLY A 104 6.52 -1.84 2.42
CA GLY A 104 6.27 -2.68 3.58
C GLY A 104 7.53 -3.10 4.33
N ASN A 105 8.71 -3.04 3.69
CA ASN A 105 9.99 -3.36 4.34
C ASN A 105 10.43 -2.31 5.36
N GLY A 106 9.83 -1.13 5.35
CA GLY A 106 10.06 -0.06 6.32
C GLY A 106 9.11 -0.09 7.53
N ILE A 107 8.19 -1.06 7.59
CA ILE A 107 7.29 -1.22 8.73
C ILE A 107 8.03 -2.05 9.79
N GLU A 108 8.15 -1.48 10.97
CA GLU A 108 8.66 -2.16 12.15
C GLU A 108 7.48 -2.48 13.07
N PHE A 109 7.51 -3.63 13.69
CA PHE A 109 6.57 -3.97 14.75
C PHE A 109 7.32 -4.53 15.95
N ASN A 110 6.85 -4.17 17.13
CA ASN A 110 7.42 -4.61 18.38
C ASN A 110 6.36 -5.28 19.25
N VAL A 111 6.72 -6.38 19.88
CA VAL A 111 5.85 -7.09 20.82
C VAL A 111 6.45 -6.95 22.20
N THR A 112 5.70 -6.32 23.08
CA THR A 112 6.10 -6.12 24.47
C THR A 112 5.17 -6.92 25.37
N GLN A 113 5.76 -7.74 26.25
CA GLN A 113 4.99 -8.39 27.29
C GLN A 113 4.58 -7.34 28.33
N VAL A 114 3.29 -7.21 28.55
CA VAL A 114 2.76 -6.38 29.65
C VAL A 114 3.04 -7.14 30.95
N ASN A 115 3.86 -6.55 31.84
CA ASN A 115 4.23 -7.14 33.12
C ASN A 115 3.02 -7.15 34.10
N ASP A 116 2.01 -7.94 33.80
CA ASP A 116 1.01 -8.31 34.80
C ASP A 116 1.13 -9.81 35.05
N VAL A 117 1.45 -10.16 36.28
CA VAL A 117 1.83 -11.54 36.70
C VAL A 117 0.69 -12.53 36.59
N ASP A 118 -0.54 -12.07 36.33
CA ASP A 118 -1.78 -12.86 36.32
C ASP A 118 -2.49 -12.90 34.94
N ASN A 119 -2.03 -12.14 33.95
CA ASN A 119 -2.62 -12.10 32.61
C ASN A 119 -1.55 -12.29 31.55
N ASP A 120 -1.74 -13.27 30.67
CA ASP A 120 -0.92 -13.50 29.47
C ASP A 120 -1.18 -12.39 28.41
N GLU A 121 -1.05 -11.12 28.80
CA GLU A 121 -1.29 -9.96 27.95
C GLU A 121 -0.01 -9.53 27.23
N PHE A 122 -0.13 -9.21 25.98
CA PHE A 122 0.94 -8.62 25.17
C PHE A 122 0.44 -7.40 24.39
N GLU A 123 1.32 -6.44 24.16
CA GLU A 123 1.05 -5.26 23.35
C GLU A 123 1.83 -5.36 22.04
N VAL A 124 1.15 -5.07 20.93
CA VAL A 124 1.77 -4.99 19.59
C VAL A 124 1.76 -3.54 19.15
N GLU A 125 2.94 -2.97 18.94
CA GLU A 125 3.14 -1.64 18.38
C GLU A 125 3.63 -1.76 16.93
N ILE A 126 3.05 -0.95 16.03
CA ILE A 126 3.36 -0.92 14.60
C ILE A 126 3.79 0.49 14.20
#